data_c3282e5ff39a3ed8913a171bc57d28d4
#
_entry.id   c3282e5ff39a3ed8913a171bc57d28d4
#
_cell.length_a   1.000
_cell.length_b   1.000
_cell.length_c   1.000
_cell.angle_alpha   90.00
_cell.angle_beta   90.00
_cell.angle_gamma   90.00
#
_symmetry.space_group_name_H-M   'P 1'
#
loop_
_entity.id
_entity.type
_entity.pdbx_description
1 polymer ?
#
loop_
_entity_poly.entity_id
_entity_poly.type
_entity_poly.pdbx_seq_one_letter_code
_entity_poly.pdbx_strand_id
1 'polypeptide(L)'
;MIAIRALTPTDADAYRALRLRGLAEHPDAFTSDYAQEAVRPPSALANRLAPPADAPHDCVLGAFDGATLVGVVGFEIAPRKKIAHKGHVFGMFVPRERTGAGIGRALVAALVTRARAIDGLAKIDLTVTASNAAAKALYEHAGFVAWGVERAAIVVDGTPYDKVYMTKWLANQKPGSGVRD
;
A
#
# COMPACT_ATOMS: atom_id res chain seq x y z
N MET A 1 -16.03 10.14 13.04
CA MET A 1 -15.30 10.88 11.97
C MET A 1 -13.99 10.15 11.75
N ILE A 2 -13.69 9.73 10.53
CA ILE A 2 -12.44 9.00 10.23
C ILE A 2 -11.25 9.98 10.18
N ALA A 3 -10.26 9.75 11.05
CA ALA A 3 -8.99 10.47 11.05
C ALA A 3 -7.91 9.60 10.37
N ILE A 4 -7.05 10.23 9.54
CA ILE A 4 -5.93 9.53 8.90
C ILE A 4 -4.62 10.14 9.38
N ARG A 5 -3.71 9.28 9.85
CA ARG A 5 -2.36 9.65 10.25
C ARG A 5 -1.37 8.53 9.97
N ALA A 6 -0.09 8.86 9.97
CA ALA A 6 0.94 7.85 10.01
C ALA A 6 0.87 7.06 11.32
N LEU A 7 1.05 5.74 11.23
CA LEU A 7 1.23 4.89 12.39
C LEU A 7 2.61 5.14 12.99
N THR A 8 2.70 4.91 14.29
CA THR A 8 3.93 5.01 15.09
C THR A 8 4.19 3.66 15.78
N PRO A 9 5.35 3.42 16.36
CA PRO A 9 5.62 2.19 17.12
C PRO A 9 4.59 1.88 18.20
N THR A 10 3.91 2.89 18.76
CA THR A 10 2.83 2.69 19.75
C THR A 10 1.56 2.06 19.15
N ASP A 11 1.41 2.08 17.82
CA ASP A 11 0.29 1.47 17.12
C ASP A 11 0.59 0.00 16.68
N ALA A 12 1.75 -0.55 17.04
CA ALA A 12 2.24 -1.81 16.51
C ALA A 12 1.28 -2.99 16.75
N ASP A 13 0.66 -3.07 17.92
CA ASP A 13 -0.26 -4.15 18.27
C ASP A 13 -1.57 -4.05 17.45
N ALA A 14 -2.14 -2.85 17.33
CA ALA A 14 -3.34 -2.62 16.53
C ALA A 14 -3.06 -2.88 15.03
N TYR A 15 -1.90 -2.45 14.54
CA TYR A 15 -1.45 -2.72 13.18
C TYR A 15 -1.26 -4.21 12.92
N ARG A 16 -0.60 -4.92 13.86
CA ARG A 16 -0.39 -6.37 13.77
C ARG A 16 -1.71 -7.12 13.68
N ALA A 17 -2.65 -6.81 14.56
CA ALA A 17 -3.97 -7.44 14.56
C ALA A 17 -4.69 -7.24 13.23
N LEU A 18 -4.71 -6.00 12.71
CA LEU A 18 -5.36 -5.68 11.45
C LEU A 18 -4.67 -6.33 10.25
N ARG A 19 -3.32 -6.37 10.24
CA ARG A 19 -2.56 -7.01 9.18
C ARG A 19 -2.77 -8.53 9.13
N LEU A 20 -2.69 -9.21 10.26
CA LEU A 20 -2.94 -10.66 10.35
C LEU A 20 -4.37 -10.99 9.89
N ARG A 21 -5.33 -10.17 10.28
CA ARG A 21 -6.71 -10.29 9.81
C ARG A 21 -6.78 -10.18 8.27
N GLY A 22 -6.15 -9.18 7.68
CA GLY A 22 -6.12 -9.00 6.23
C GLY A 22 -5.51 -10.20 5.50
N LEU A 23 -4.40 -10.75 6.01
CA LEU A 23 -3.75 -11.93 5.45
C LEU A 23 -4.62 -13.19 5.55
N ALA A 24 -5.39 -13.35 6.63
CA ALA A 24 -6.30 -14.47 6.81
C ALA A 24 -7.55 -14.35 5.91
N GLU A 25 -8.14 -13.15 5.81
CA GLU A 25 -9.36 -12.93 5.02
C GLU A 25 -9.11 -12.88 3.50
N HIS A 26 -7.91 -12.42 3.08
CA HIS A 26 -7.57 -12.21 1.66
C HIS A 26 -6.14 -12.68 1.36
N PRO A 27 -5.85 -13.99 1.46
CA PRO A 27 -4.50 -14.52 1.22
C PRO A 27 -4.02 -14.25 -0.20
N ASP A 28 -4.93 -14.18 -1.18
CA ASP A 28 -4.66 -13.86 -2.58
C ASP A 28 -4.34 -12.38 -2.84
N ALA A 29 -4.64 -11.49 -1.91
CA ALA A 29 -4.37 -10.06 -2.06
C ALA A 29 -2.92 -9.69 -1.76
N PHE A 30 -2.22 -10.47 -0.94
CA PHE A 30 -0.89 -10.16 -0.41
C PHE A 30 0.16 -11.16 -0.88
N THR A 31 1.42 -10.70 -0.94
CA THR A 31 2.58 -11.58 -1.16
C THR A 31 3.15 -12.15 0.15
N SER A 32 2.79 -11.56 1.30
CA SER A 32 3.16 -12.07 2.62
C SER A 32 2.22 -13.19 3.02
N ASP A 33 2.76 -14.20 3.66
CA ASP A 33 2.02 -15.34 4.21
C ASP A 33 1.62 -15.08 5.67
N TYR A 34 0.40 -15.54 6.06
CA TYR A 34 -0.12 -15.38 7.41
C TYR A 34 0.75 -16.06 8.47
N ALA A 35 1.15 -17.32 8.23
CA ALA A 35 1.90 -18.10 9.21
C ALA A 35 3.28 -17.48 9.45
N GLN A 36 3.94 -17.01 8.38
CA GLN A 36 5.21 -16.31 8.48
C GLN A 36 5.09 -14.98 9.24
N GLU A 37 4.03 -14.21 8.98
CA GLU A 37 3.81 -12.94 9.66
C GLU A 37 3.41 -13.11 11.12
N ALA A 38 2.64 -14.16 11.44
CA ALA A 38 2.16 -14.45 12.80
C ALA A 38 3.30 -14.78 13.79
N VAL A 39 4.39 -15.38 13.32
CA VAL A 39 5.56 -15.72 14.17
C VAL A 39 6.60 -14.61 14.25
N ARG A 40 6.44 -13.52 13.51
CA ARG A 40 7.35 -12.37 13.58
C ARG A 40 7.30 -11.73 14.97
N PRO A 41 8.47 -11.37 15.54
CA PRO A 41 8.50 -10.70 16.82
C PRO A 41 7.80 -9.31 16.73
N PRO A 42 7.11 -8.88 17.78
CA PRO A 42 6.44 -7.56 17.82
C PRO A 42 7.37 -6.39 17.46
N SER A 43 8.65 -6.49 17.84
CA SER A 43 9.68 -5.49 17.53
C SER A 43 9.89 -5.28 16.03
N ALA A 44 9.72 -6.30 15.19
CA ALA A 44 9.87 -6.19 13.75
C ALA A 44 8.79 -5.27 13.12
N LEU A 45 7.57 -5.32 13.66
CA LEU A 45 6.49 -4.44 13.23
C LEU A 45 6.65 -3.02 13.80
N ALA A 46 7.07 -2.89 15.05
CA ALA A 46 7.37 -1.58 15.64
C ALA A 46 8.47 -0.85 14.84
N ASN A 47 9.53 -1.56 14.44
CA ASN A 47 10.59 -1.02 13.60
C ASN A 47 10.08 -0.59 12.22
N ARG A 48 9.13 -1.32 11.63
CA ARG A 48 8.49 -0.93 10.36
C ARG A 48 7.70 0.37 10.47
N LEU A 49 7.16 0.68 11.65
CA LEU A 49 6.41 1.92 11.91
C LEU A 49 7.31 3.10 12.32
N ALA A 50 8.60 2.85 12.53
CA ALA A 50 9.61 3.87 12.73
C ALA A 50 10.46 3.98 11.45
N PRO A 51 10.18 4.94 10.55
CA PRO A 51 10.92 5.06 9.30
C PRO A 51 12.41 5.24 9.61
N PRO A 52 13.30 4.51 8.93
CA PRO A 52 14.74 4.66 9.13
C PRO A 52 15.22 6.02 8.61
N ALA A 53 16.35 6.50 9.12
CA ALA A 53 16.88 7.81 8.78
C ALA A 53 17.18 7.98 7.28
N ASP A 54 17.53 6.90 6.60
CA ASP A 54 17.81 6.85 5.15
C ASP A 54 16.54 6.67 4.28
N ALA A 55 15.38 6.39 4.90
CA ALA A 55 14.08 6.31 4.23
C ALA A 55 12.99 7.07 5.02
N PRO A 56 13.13 8.39 5.25
CA PRO A 56 12.26 9.15 6.16
C PRO A 56 10.82 9.30 5.66
N HIS A 57 10.57 8.98 4.41
CA HIS A 57 9.25 9.08 3.78
C HIS A 57 8.44 7.79 3.84
N ASP A 58 9.10 6.66 4.15
CA ASP A 58 8.43 5.37 4.30
C ASP A 58 7.46 5.42 5.47
N CYS A 59 6.27 4.93 5.28
CA CYS A 59 5.24 4.97 6.32
C CYS A 59 4.13 3.95 6.10
N VAL A 60 3.40 3.68 7.16
CA VAL A 60 2.07 3.08 7.10
C VAL A 60 1.07 4.13 7.57
N LEU A 61 0.11 4.49 6.74
CA LEU A 61 -1.01 5.33 7.13
C LEU A 61 -2.12 4.47 7.71
N GLY A 62 -2.69 4.90 8.83
CA GLY A 62 -3.83 4.29 9.47
C GLY A 62 -5.04 5.19 9.41
N ALA A 63 -6.22 4.59 9.16
CA ALA A 63 -7.53 5.24 9.33
C ALA A 63 -8.09 4.87 10.70
N PHE A 64 -8.48 5.85 11.47
CA PHE A 64 -8.99 5.70 12.83
C PHE A 64 -10.44 6.17 12.94
N ASP A 65 -11.27 5.33 13.58
CA ASP A 65 -12.61 5.71 14.04
C ASP A 65 -12.54 5.85 15.57
N GLY A 66 -12.43 7.09 16.05
CA GLY A 66 -12.02 7.34 17.42
C GLY A 66 -10.61 6.81 17.68
N ALA A 67 -10.45 5.90 18.65
CA ALA A 67 -9.19 5.23 18.96
C ALA A 67 -8.97 3.92 18.17
N THR A 68 -9.96 3.46 17.41
CA THR A 68 -9.92 2.16 16.73
C THR A 68 -9.29 2.29 15.34
N LEU A 69 -8.25 1.51 15.07
CA LEU A 69 -7.66 1.39 13.73
C LEU A 69 -8.59 0.56 12.84
N VAL A 70 -9.11 1.16 11.77
CA VAL A 70 -10.11 0.58 10.86
C VAL A 70 -9.66 0.45 9.40
N GLY A 71 -8.42 0.74 9.12
CA GLY A 71 -7.83 0.54 7.79
C GLY A 71 -6.39 1.00 7.74
N VAL A 72 -5.62 0.46 6.81
CA VAL A 72 -4.20 0.79 6.64
C VAL A 72 -3.80 0.82 5.16
N VAL A 73 -2.76 1.58 4.85
CA VAL A 73 -2.03 1.53 3.59
C VAL A 73 -0.56 1.85 3.83
N GLY A 74 0.34 1.05 3.28
CA GLY A 74 1.77 1.26 3.34
C GLY A 74 2.30 2.00 2.13
N PHE A 75 3.37 2.76 2.33
CA PHE A 75 4.10 3.48 1.29
C PHE A 75 5.60 3.41 1.57
N GLU A 76 6.37 3.14 0.55
CA GLU A 76 7.84 3.14 0.59
C GLU A 76 8.41 3.72 -0.69
N ILE A 77 9.63 4.28 -0.62
CA ILE A 77 10.37 4.77 -1.78
C ILE A 77 11.41 3.73 -2.18
N ALA A 78 11.58 3.52 -3.48
CA ALA A 78 12.59 2.60 -3.97
C ALA A 78 14.00 3.05 -3.53
N PRO A 79 14.78 2.18 -2.84
CA PRO A 79 16.00 2.61 -2.13
C PRO A 79 17.19 2.88 -3.05
N ARG A 80 17.15 2.44 -4.31
CA ARG A 80 18.26 2.62 -5.24
C ARG A 80 18.16 3.95 -5.95
N LYS A 81 19.24 4.76 -5.95
CA LYS A 81 19.30 6.11 -6.51
C LYS A 81 18.68 6.26 -7.90
N LYS A 82 18.91 5.32 -8.83
CA LYS A 82 18.37 5.39 -10.20
C LYS A 82 16.85 5.20 -10.29
N ILE A 83 16.22 4.69 -9.25
CA ILE A 83 14.77 4.43 -9.20
C ILE A 83 14.11 5.13 -8.00
N ALA A 84 14.83 5.98 -7.27
CA ALA A 84 14.30 6.72 -6.11
C ALA A 84 13.18 7.72 -6.46
N HIS A 85 12.91 7.95 -7.75
CA HIS A 85 11.76 8.69 -8.22
C HIS A 85 10.44 7.90 -8.19
N LYS A 86 10.47 6.65 -7.70
CA LYS A 86 9.33 5.74 -7.64
C LYS A 86 8.95 5.47 -6.19
N GLY A 87 7.69 5.71 -5.85
CA GLY A 87 7.08 5.20 -4.63
C GLY A 87 6.32 3.90 -4.91
N HIS A 88 6.15 3.08 -3.89
CA HIS A 88 5.39 1.84 -3.94
C HIS A 88 4.33 1.79 -2.85
N VAL A 89 3.09 1.45 -3.24
CA VAL A 89 1.98 1.22 -2.31
C VAL A 89 1.92 -0.27 -1.98
N PHE A 90 1.82 -0.58 -0.70
CA PHE A 90 1.71 -1.96 -0.23
C PHE A 90 0.71 -2.10 0.93
N GLY A 91 0.29 -3.31 1.20
CA GLY A 91 -0.41 -3.67 2.44
C GLY A 91 -1.73 -2.94 2.70
N MET A 92 -2.42 -2.47 1.65
CA MET A 92 -3.72 -1.83 1.78
C MET A 92 -4.76 -2.84 2.27
N PHE A 93 -5.43 -2.50 3.38
CA PHE A 93 -6.52 -3.31 3.92
C PHE A 93 -7.55 -2.46 4.67
N VAL A 94 -8.83 -2.74 4.42
CA VAL A 94 -9.97 -2.23 5.18
C VAL A 94 -10.89 -3.42 5.44
N PRO A 95 -11.24 -3.72 6.71
CA PRO A 95 -12.13 -4.82 7.06
C PRO A 95 -13.48 -4.73 6.34
N ARG A 96 -14.06 -5.89 6.00
CA ARG A 96 -15.29 -5.98 5.21
C ARG A 96 -16.46 -5.17 5.81
N GLU A 97 -16.64 -5.21 7.12
CA GLU A 97 -17.68 -4.46 7.84
C GLU A 97 -17.48 -2.95 7.84
N ARG A 98 -16.33 -2.49 7.37
CA ARG A 98 -15.99 -1.06 7.22
C ARG A 98 -15.89 -0.62 5.75
N THR A 99 -16.15 -1.53 4.80
CA THR A 99 -16.21 -1.19 3.37
C THR A 99 -17.43 -0.34 3.06
N GLY A 100 -17.37 0.44 1.97
CA GLY A 100 -18.48 1.35 1.61
C GLY A 100 -18.48 2.69 2.34
N ALA A 101 -17.79 2.81 3.49
CA ALA A 101 -17.68 4.06 4.26
C ALA A 101 -16.62 5.05 3.72
N GLY A 102 -16.04 4.81 2.55
CA GLY A 102 -15.06 5.70 1.93
C GLY A 102 -13.65 5.64 2.54
N ILE A 103 -13.39 4.74 3.51
CA ILE A 103 -12.10 4.63 4.23
C ILE A 103 -10.96 4.38 3.25
N GLY A 104 -11.10 3.42 2.35
CA GLY A 104 -10.07 3.12 1.34
C GLY A 104 -9.74 4.31 0.46
N ARG A 105 -10.76 5.04 0.01
CA ARG A 105 -10.59 6.26 -0.79
C ARG A 105 -9.84 7.34 0.00
N ALA A 106 -10.18 7.53 1.26
CA ALA A 106 -9.53 8.51 2.12
C ALA A 106 -8.05 8.14 2.38
N LEU A 107 -7.73 6.86 2.61
CA LEU A 107 -6.35 6.38 2.76
C LEU A 107 -5.52 6.63 1.50
N VAL A 108 -6.03 6.25 0.33
CA VAL A 108 -5.32 6.47 -0.95
C VAL A 108 -5.14 7.96 -1.24
N ALA A 109 -6.15 8.79 -0.97
CA ALA A 109 -6.07 10.24 -1.16
C ALA A 109 -5.00 10.87 -0.25
N ALA A 110 -4.96 10.48 1.03
CA ALA A 110 -3.96 10.95 1.99
C ALA A 110 -2.54 10.53 1.57
N LEU A 111 -2.37 9.27 1.11
CA LEU A 111 -1.10 8.78 0.60
C LEU A 111 -0.64 9.58 -0.63
N VAL A 112 -1.52 9.80 -1.60
CA VAL A 112 -1.19 10.59 -2.81
C VAL A 112 -0.83 12.02 -2.46
N THR A 113 -1.55 12.65 -1.51
CA THR A 113 -1.23 14.00 -1.03
C THR A 113 0.15 14.06 -0.40
N ARG A 114 0.48 13.08 0.47
CA ARG A 114 1.80 12.96 1.08
C ARG A 114 2.90 12.76 0.03
N ALA A 115 2.68 11.86 -0.92
CA ALA A 115 3.64 11.57 -1.98
C ALA A 115 3.94 12.78 -2.87
N ARG A 116 2.95 13.62 -3.14
CA ARG A 116 3.14 14.87 -3.91
C ARG A 116 4.03 15.89 -3.23
N ALA A 117 4.14 15.84 -1.91
CA ALA A 117 5.00 16.73 -1.14
C ALA A 117 6.46 16.25 -1.06
N ILE A 118 6.79 15.10 -1.65
CA ILE A 118 8.14 14.54 -1.64
C ILE A 118 8.89 15.01 -2.89
N ASP A 119 9.96 15.75 -2.68
CA ASP A 119 10.80 16.24 -3.77
C ASP A 119 11.44 15.10 -4.55
N GLY A 120 11.40 15.19 -5.89
CA GLY A 120 11.99 14.19 -6.77
C GLY A 120 11.14 12.92 -6.97
N LEU A 121 10.03 12.75 -6.25
CA LEU A 121 9.13 11.61 -6.45
C LEU A 121 8.23 11.86 -7.66
N ALA A 122 8.38 11.06 -8.73
CA ALA A 122 7.68 11.26 -9.99
C ALA A 122 6.40 10.43 -10.13
N LYS A 123 6.38 9.24 -9.54
CA LYS A 123 5.26 8.31 -9.69
C LYS A 123 5.10 7.39 -8.48
N ILE A 124 3.92 6.79 -8.40
CA ILE A 124 3.57 5.77 -7.43
C ILE A 124 3.16 4.51 -8.19
N ASP A 125 3.77 3.40 -7.86
CA ASP A 125 3.45 2.08 -8.42
C ASP A 125 2.74 1.20 -7.36
N LEU A 126 1.90 0.31 -7.82
CA LEU A 126 1.27 -0.74 -7.01
C LEU A 126 0.99 -1.99 -7.83
N THR A 127 0.74 -3.09 -7.15
CA THR A 127 0.14 -4.29 -7.74
C THR A 127 -1.17 -4.63 -7.03
N VAL A 128 -2.13 -5.13 -7.79
CA VAL A 128 -3.42 -5.59 -7.27
C VAL A 128 -3.78 -6.93 -7.91
N THR A 129 -4.39 -7.84 -7.14
CA THR A 129 -4.85 -9.13 -7.67
C THR A 129 -5.90 -8.90 -8.75
N ALA A 130 -5.74 -9.54 -9.90
CA ALA A 130 -6.57 -9.30 -11.09
C ALA A 130 -8.07 -9.52 -10.84
N SER A 131 -8.41 -10.48 -9.97
CA SER A 131 -9.79 -10.79 -9.55
C SER A 131 -10.37 -9.78 -8.56
N ASN A 132 -9.55 -8.93 -7.92
CA ASN A 132 -10.03 -7.93 -6.95
C ASN A 132 -10.55 -6.67 -7.65
N ALA A 133 -11.75 -6.77 -8.24
CA ALA A 133 -12.39 -5.69 -8.98
C ALA A 133 -12.61 -4.42 -8.13
N ALA A 134 -12.93 -4.59 -6.83
CA ALA A 134 -13.17 -3.47 -5.93
C ALA A 134 -11.90 -2.64 -5.67
N ALA A 135 -10.76 -3.31 -5.43
CA ALA A 135 -9.49 -2.63 -5.24
C ALA A 135 -9.01 -1.97 -6.55
N LYS A 136 -9.17 -2.64 -7.71
CA LYS A 136 -8.87 -2.05 -9.01
C LYS A 136 -9.65 -0.76 -9.24
N ALA A 137 -10.97 -0.79 -9.07
CA ALA A 137 -11.82 0.38 -9.22
C ALA A 137 -11.43 1.51 -8.25
N LEU A 138 -11.06 1.19 -7.01
CA LEU A 138 -10.56 2.16 -6.03
C LEU A 138 -9.31 2.91 -6.56
N TYR A 139 -8.34 2.18 -7.10
CA TYR A 139 -7.10 2.76 -7.61
C TYR A 139 -7.32 3.51 -8.93
N GLU A 140 -8.17 2.99 -9.83
CA GLU A 140 -8.56 3.69 -11.06
C GLU A 140 -9.22 5.04 -10.76
N HIS A 141 -10.15 5.10 -9.81
CA HIS A 141 -10.76 6.36 -9.35
C HIS A 141 -9.75 7.33 -8.73
N ALA A 142 -8.68 6.80 -8.13
CA ALA A 142 -7.58 7.63 -7.61
C ALA A 142 -6.60 8.07 -8.72
N GLY A 143 -6.81 7.66 -9.97
CA GLY A 143 -6.03 8.03 -11.14
C GLY A 143 -4.81 7.16 -11.39
N PHE A 144 -4.80 5.94 -10.87
CA PHE A 144 -3.83 4.91 -11.27
C PHE A 144 -4.27 4.28 -12.60
N VAL A 145 -3.31 3.99 -13.46
CA VAL A 145 -3.52 3.37 -14.77
C VAL A 145 -2.82 2.01 -14.80
N ALA A 146 -3.55 0.98 -15.20
CA ALA A 146 -2.97 -0.34 -15.42
C ALA A 146 -2.09 -0.35 -16.67
N TRP A 147 -0.93 -1.01 -16.58
CA TRP A 147 0.02 -1.09 -17.69
C TRP A 147 0.58 -2.49 -17.95
N GLY A 148 0.35 -3.46 -17.06
CA GLY A 148 0.83 -4.82 -17.22
C GLY A 148 0.09 -5.81 -16.35
N VAL A 149 0.16 -7.07 -16.73
CA VAL A 149 -0.37 -8.21 -15.97
C VAL A 149 0.70 -9.28 -15.86
N GLU A 150 1.01 -9.68 -14.64
CA GLU A 150 1.86 -10.82 -14.34
C GLU A 150 0.97 -12.04 -14.12
N ARG A 151 1.12 -13.04 -14.96
CA ARG A 151 0.40 -14.31 -14.86
C ARG A 151 0.99 -15.17 -13.76
N ALA A 152 0.12 -15.82 -12.97
CA ALA A 152 0.54 -16.67 -11.85
C ALA A 152 1.56 -15.99 -10.91
N ALA A 153 1.35 -14.72 -10.63
CA ALA A 153 2.27 -13.89 -9.82
C ALA A 153 2.39 -14.38 -8.37
N ILE A 154 1.34 -14.99 -7.84
CA ILE A 154 1.34 -15.67 -6.54
C ILE A 154 0.56 -16.97 -6.65
N VAL A 155 0.87 -17.92 -5.76
CA VAL A 155 0.15 -19.19 -5.62
C VAL A 155 -0.33 -19.32 -4.17
N VAL A 156 -1.62 -19.53 -3.98
CA VAL A 156 -2.24 -19.77 -2.67
C VAL A 156 -2.93 -21.12 -2.70
N ASP A 157 -2.54 -22.04 -1.84
CA ASP A 157 -3.07 -23.40 -1.76
C ASP A 157 -3.15 -24.10 -3.13
N GLY A 158 -2.08 -23.95 -3.93
CA GLY A 158 -1.99 -24.53 -5.28
C GLY A 158 -2.74 -23.76 -6.37
N THR A 159 -3.49 -22.71 -6.03
CA THR A 159 -4.23 -21.88 -6.99
C THR A 159 -3.40 -20.67 -7.39
N PRO A 160 -3.08 -20.47 -8.70
CA PRO A 160 -2.36 -19.31 -9.19
C PRO A 160 -3.27 -18.09 -9.29
N TYR A 161 -2.73 -16.93 -8.94
CA TYR A 161 -3.41 -15.64 -9.08
C TYR A 161 -2.53 -14.66 -9.87
N ASP A 162 -3.17 -13.94 -10.79
CA ASP A 162 -2.53 -12.90 -11.59
C ASP A 162 -2.48 -11.57 -10.81
N LYS A 163 -1.44 -10.77 -11.04
CA LYS A 163 -1.34 -9.39 -10.53
C LYS A 163 -1.39 -8.39 -11.68
N VAL A 164 -2.16 -7.33 -11.48
CA VAL A 164 -2.19 -6.16 -12.36
C VAL A 164 -1.26 -5.11 -11.78
N TYR A 165 -0.34 -4.62 -12.61
CA TYR A 165 0.55 -3.51 -12.29
C TYR A 165 -0.12 -2.20 -12.64
N MET A 166 -0.14 -1.26 -11.71
CA MET A 166 -0.74 0.06 -11.91
C MET A 166 0.23 1.16 -11.50
N THR A 167 0.19 2.28 -12.20
CA THR A 167 1.01 3.46 -11.93
C THR A 167 0.14 4.71 -11.89
N LYS A 168 0.43 5.60 -10.94
CA LYS A 168 -0.03 6.97 -10.93
C LYS A 168 1.15 7.94 -11.07
N TRP A 169 1.16 8.74 -12.13
CA TRP A 169 2.08 9.86 -12.28
C TRP A 169 1.66 11.02 -11.37
N LEU A 170 2.64 11.61 -10.70
CA LEU A 170 2.44 12.81 -9.89
C LEU A 170 2.61 14.05 -10.79
N ALA A 171 1.67 14.97 -10.77
CA ALA A 171 1.50 16.03 -11.78
C ALA A 171 2.71 16.95 -11.98
N ASN A 172 3.66 16.99 -11.05
CA ASN A 172 4.81 17.88 -11.12
C ASN A 172 6.03 17.29 -11.86
N GLN A 173 5.97 16.04 -12.33
CA GLN A 173 7.11 15.37 -12.97
C GLN A 173 6.67 14.33 -14.00
N LYS A 174 5.97 14.75 -15.07
CA LYS A 174 5.94 13.89 -16.26
C LYS A 174 7.39 13.74 -16.74
N PRO A 175 7.93 12.51 -16.92
CA PRO A 175 9.19 12.36 -17.62
C PRO A 175 9.00 13.07 -18.98
N GLY A 176 9.95 13.89 -19.34
CA GLY A 176 9.97 14.47 -20.66
C GLY A 176 9.74 13.34 -21.67
N SER A 177 8.95 13.60 -22.70
CA SER A 177 8.63 12.72 -23.83
C SER A 177 9.90 12.43 -24.67
N GLY A 178 10.92 11.90 -24.04
CA GLY A 178 12.18 11.47 -24.61
C GLY A 178 12.21 9.96 -24.72
N VAL A 179 11.28 9.36 -25.43
CA VAL A 179 11.59 8.13 -26.15
C VAL A 179 12.44 8.59 -27.34
N ARG A 180 13.75 8.43 -27.21
CA ARG A 180 14.63 8.45 -28.36
C ARG A 180 14.50 7.07 -29.00
N ASP A 181 14.04 7.08 -30.24
CA ASP A 181 14.06 5.94 -31.15
C ASP A 181 15.46 5.30 -31.21
#